data_89856fc3f2613874f10b256fa7e83972
#
_entry.id   89856fc3f2613874f10b256fa7e83972
#
_cell.length_a   1.000
_cell.length_b   1.000
_cell.length_c   1.000
_cell.angle_alpha   90.00
_cell.angle_beta   90.00
_cell.angle_gamma   90.00
#
_symmetry.space_group_name_H-M   'P 1'
#
loop_
_entity.id
_entity.type
_entity.pdbx_description
1 polymer ?
#
loop_
_entity_poly.entity_id
_entity_poly.type
_entity_poly.pdbx_seq_one_letter_code
_entity_poly.pdbx_strand_id
1 'polypeptide(L)'
;TGSCTEKEKTRCFALYSEQKQALAETQALKRPAVLAVSGVHNSGKTTLLEKLIPLLRARGLKVGVIKHDGHDFTPDVPGTDSYRLREAGAEGVAVFSGNRYLLTEEFRLNEQDLLALFERHGYDLVLMEGFKESGWPKIEVVRSAISKEPASFEPLAVVGDVPGADFALDEPEVLADWIAAQMPAL
;
A
#
# COMPACT_ATOMS: atom_id res chain seq x y z
N THR A 1 18.26 26.79 31.67
CA THR A 1 17.89 25.38 31.86
C THR A 1 16.70 25.30 32.79
N GLY A 2 15.48 25.60 32.26
CA GLY A 2 14.23 25.49 33.02
C GLY A 2 13.78 24.03 32.97
N SER A 3 13.73 23.36 34.09
CA SER A 3 13.12 22.04 34.21
C SER A 3 11.61 22.18 34.11
N CYS A 4 10.99 21.56 33.14
CA CYS A 4 9.54 21.46 32.99
C CYS A 4 8.95 20.80 34.25
N THR A 5 8.00 21.49 34.91
CA THR A 5 7.37 20.98 36.13
C THR A 5 6.46 19.78 35.84
N GLU A 6 6.21 18.91 36.81
CA GLU A 6 5.30 17.77 36.66
C GLU A 6 3.88 18.16 36.21
N LYS A 7 3.38 19.32 36.67
CA LYS A 7 2.10 19.92 36.26
C LYS A 7 2.08 20.29 34.77
N GLU A 8 3.18 20.82 34.24
CA GLU A 8 3.29 21.16 32.82
C GLU A 8 3.36 19.91 31.93
N LYS A 9 4.04 18.86 32.39
CA LYS A 9 4.08 17.56 31.71
C LYS A 9 2.70 16.90 31.64
N THR A 10 1.97 16.91 32.78
CA THR A 10 0.61 16.34 32.85
C THR A 10 -0.36 17.13 31.98
N ARG A 11 -0.25 18.46 31.93
CA ARG A 11 -1.08 19.29 31.05
C ARG A 11 -0.77 19.10 29.56
N CYS A 12 0.51 18.92 29.22
CA CYS A 12 0.94 18.63 27.85
C CYS A 12 0.45 17.26 27.39
N PHE A 13 0.46 16.26 28.27
CA PHE A 13 -0.05 14.91 27.98
C PHE A 13 -1.59 14.89 27.83
N ALA A 14 -2.30 15.66 28.66
CA ALA A 14 -3.75 15.80 28.56
C ALA A 14 -4.17 16.49 27.24
N LEU A 15 -3.51 17.58 26.87
CA LEU A 15 -3.75 18.29 25.60
C LEU A 15 -3.43 17.41 24.39
N TYR A 16 -2.37 16.61 24.47
CA TYR A 16 -2.02 15.67 23.41
C TYR A 16 -3.07 14.54 23.26
N SER A 17 -3.59 14.03 24.39
CA SER A 17 -4.65 13.01 24.36
C SER A 17 -5.99 13.56 23.85
N GLU A 18 -6.36 14.78 24.24
CA GLU A 18 -7.58 15.47 23.75
C GLU A 18 -7.48 15.80 22.26
N GLN A 19 -6.33 16.30 21.79
CA GLN A 19 -6.10 16.54 20.36
C GLN A 19 -6.13 15.24 19.54
N LYS A 20 -5.57 14.15 20.08
CA LYS A 20 -5.59 12.83 19.43
C LYS A 20 -7.01 12.27 19.38
N GLN A 21 -7.81 12.47 20.40
CA GLN A 21 -9.20 12.04 20.46
C GLN A 21 -10.08 12.87 19.50
N ALA A 22 -9.92 14.18 19.47
CA ALA A 22 -10.60 15.08 18.54
C ALA A 22 -10.24 14.79 17.07
N LEU A 23 -8.98 14.44 16.75
CA LEU A 23 -8.59 13.99 15.41
C LEU A 23 -9.23 12.64 15.04
N ALA A 24 -9.36 11.75 16.00
CA ALA A 24 -10.00 10.43 15.76
C ALA A 24 -11.52 10.53 15.57
N GLU A 25 -12.17 11.49 16.24
CA GLU A 25 -13.62 11.73 16.14
C GLU A 25 -14.02 12.55 14.91
N THR A 26 -13.10 13.32 14.32
CA THR A 26 -13.41 14.26 13.21
C THR A 26 -13.23 13.61 11.81
N GLN A 27 -12.56 12.49 11.73
CA GLN A 27 -12.46 11.70 10.50
C GLN A 27 -13.31 10.44 10.67
N ALA A 28 -14.53 10.46 10.12
CA ALA A 28 -15.15 9.21 9.72
C ALA A 28 -14.13 8.50 8.82
N LEU A 29 -13.49 7.43 9.33
CA LEU A 29 -12.44 6.71 8.63
C LEU A 29 -13.03 6.23 7.31
N LYS A 30 -12.69 6.89 6.22
CA LYS A 30 -13.10 6.49 4.88
C LYS A 30 -12.24 5.30 4.51
N ARG A 31 -12.87 4.15 4.30
CA ARG A 31 -12.16 2.98 3.79
C ARG A 31 -11.50 3.33 2.45
N PRO A 32 -10.23 2.99 2.26
CA PRO A 32 -9.60 3.18 0.96
C PRO A 32 -10.28 2.26 -0.07
N ALA A 33 -10.39 2.73 -1.30
CA ALA A 33 -10.68 1.87 -2.42
C ALA A 33 -9.53 0.87 -2.58
N VAL A 34 -9.84 -0.35 -3.01
CA VAL A 34 -8.84 -1.42 -3.16
C VAL A 34 -8.85 -1.95 -4.58
N LEU A 35 -7.71 -1.96 -5.24
CA LEU A 35 -7.53 -2.51 -6.57
C LEU A 35 -6.31 -3.41 -6.62
N ALA A 36 -6.50 -4.68 -6.93
CA ALA A 36 -5.40 -5.59 -7.15
C ALA A 36 -4.83 -5.43 -8.57
N VAL A 37 -3.51 -5.55 -8.68
CA VAL A 37 -2.77 -5.60 -9.93
C VAL A 37 -2.16 -6.99 -10.03
N SER A 38 -2.85 -7.86 -10.76
CA SER A 38 -2.52 -9.27 -10.92
C SER A 38 -1.79 -9.54 -12.25
N GLY A 39 -1.40 -10.76 -12.44
CA GLY A 39 -0.70 -11.24 -13.62
C GLY A 39 0.38 -12.27 -13.28
N VAL A 40 0.81 -13.02 -14.26
CA VAL A 40 1.85 -14.03 -14.09
C VAL A 40 3.17 -13.41 -13.64
N HIS A 41 4.11 -14.24 -13.18
CA HIS A 41 5.44 -13.78 -12.80
C HIS A 41 6.12 -13.06 -13.98
N ASN A 42 6.82 -11.96 -13.72
CA ASN A 42 7.50 -11.12 -14.71
C ASN A 42 6.60 -10.46 -15.78
N SER A 43 5.27 -10.42 -15.61
CA SER A 43 4.38 -9.73 -16.56
C SER A 43 4.53 -8.20 -16.56
N GLY A 44 5.29 -7.62 -15.62
CA GLY A 44 5.52 -6.17 -15.55
C GLY A 44 4.61 -5.42 -14.58
N LYS A 45 3.98 -6.11 -13.62
CA LYS A 45 3.12 -5.50 -12.60
C LYS A 45 3.79 -4.34 -11.86
N THR A 46 4.98 -4.59 -11.32
CA THR A 46 5.74 -3.56 -10.59
C THR A 46 6.07 -2.37 -11.49
N THR A 47 6.50 -2.62 -12.73
CA THR A 47 6.81 -1.56 -13.71
C THR A 47 5.57 -0.73 -14.07
N LEU A 48 4.40 -1.35 -14.16
CA LEU A 48 3.13 -0.64 -14.35
C LEU A 48 2.80 0.22 -13.13
N LEU A 49 2.92 -0.34 -11.92
CA LEU A 49 2.69 0.39 -10.66
C LEU A 49 3.61 1.59 -10.50
N GLU A 50 4.89 1.47 -10.87
CA GLU A 50 5.86 2.58 -10.86
C GLU A 50 5.42 3.76 -11.73
N LYS A 51 4.72 3.48 -12.84
CA LYS A 51 4.16 4.52 -13.72
C LYS A 51 2.82 5.06 -13.20
N LEU A 52 1.94 4.20 -12.68
CA LEU A 52 0.60 4.57 -12.22
C LEU A 52 0.61 5.41 -10.93
N ILE A 53 1.46 5.08 -9.97
CA ILE A 53 1.49 5.75 -8.66
C ILE A 53 1.67 7.27 -8.80
N PRO A 54 2.66 7.79 -9.54
CA PRO A 54 2.81 9.24 -9.70
C PRO A 54 1.62 9.88 -10.43
N LEU A 55 1.01 9.19 -11.39
CA LEU A 55 -0.14 9.69 -12.13
C LEU A 55 -1.40 9.78 -11.25
N LEU A 56 -1.66 8.77 -10.43
CA LEU A 56 -2.76 8.77 -9.46
C LEU A 56 -2.56 9.83 -8.37
N ARG A 57 -1.31 10.01 -7.90
CA ARG A 57 -0.97 11.08 -6.96
C ARG A 57 -1.17 12.48 -7.57
N ALA A 58 -0.86 12.67 -8.85
CA ALA A 58 -1.10 13.92 -9.56
C ALA A 58 -2.60 14.26 -9.66
N ARG A 59 -3.49 13.24 -9.56
CA ARG A 59 -4.94 13.39 -9.47
C ARG A 59 -5.45 13.64 -8.04
N GLY A 60 -4.54 13.86 -7.09
CA GLY A 60 -4.86 14.19 -5.70
C GLY A 60 -5.11 12.97 -4.80
N LEU A 61 -4.91 11.75 -5.29
CA LEU A 61 -5.12 10.53 -4.50
C LEU A 61 -3.92 10.23 -3.61
N LYS A 62 -4.17 9.90 -2.36
CA LYS A 62 -3.18 9.33 -1.46
C LYS A 62 -3.14 7.82 -1.68
N VAL A 63 -2.08 7.34 -2.34
CA VAL A 63 -1.95 5.95 -2.79
C VAL A 63 -1.06 5.16 -1.85
N GLY A 64 -1.55 4.00 -1.38
CA GLY A 64 -0.78 2.97 -0.69
C GLY A 64 -0.55 1.76 -1.59
N VAL A 65 0.43 0.93 -1.23
CA VAL A 65 0.69 -0.33 -1.93
C VAL A 65 0.85 -1.45 -0.91
N ILE A 66 0.18 -2.57 -1.13
CA ILE A 66 0.41 -3.84 -0.44
C ILE A 66 0.96 -4.80 -1.48
N LYS A 67 2.16 -5.32 -1.23
CA LYS A 67 2.75 -6.36 -2.07
C LYS A 67 2.73 -7.69 -1.33
N HIS A 68 2.13 -8.70 -1.95
CA HIS A 68 2.24 -10.07 -1.47
C HIS A 68 3.44 -10.74 -2.16
N ASP A 69 4.41 -11.14 -1.36
CA ASP A 69 5.51 -11.97 -1.83
C ASP A 69 5.23 -13.43 -1.48
N GLY A 70 5.40 -14.33 -2.43
CA GLY A 70 5.21 -15.77 -2.22
C GLY A 70 6.37 -16.44 -1.48
N HIS A 71 7.41 -15.69 -1.18
CA HIS A 71 8.63 -16.15 -0.49
C HIS A 71 8.97 -15.18 0.64
N ASP A 72 9.72 -15.67 1.62
CA ASP A 72 10.28 -14.81 2.65
C ASP A 72 11.19 -13.75 2.03
N PHE A 73 11.10 -12.53 2.56
CA PHE A 73 11.89 -11.40 2.11
C PHE A 73 12.72 -10.82 3.26
N THR A 74 13.84 -10.20 2.94
CA THR A 74 14.65 -9.47 3.92
C THR A 74 14.16 -8.02 3.98
N PRO A 75 13.54 -7.59 5.09
CA PRO A 75 12.85 -6.29 5.15
C PRO A 75 13.79 -5.11 5.37
N ASP A 76 15.04 -5.33 5.73
CA ASP A 76 15.96 -4.29 6.16
C ASP A 76 17.33 -4.42 5.46
N VAL A 77 18.10 -3.33 5.48
CA VAL A 77 19.45 -3.29 4.87
C VAL A 77 20.45 -3.96 5.82
N PRO A 78 21.18 -5.02 5.37
CA PRO A 78 22.17 -5.66 6.16
C PRO A 78 23.22 -4.69 6.72
N GLY A 79 23.54 -4.83 8.02
CA GLY A 79 24.52 -4.00 8.72
C GLY A 79 24.00 -2.72 9.37
N THR A 80 22.75 -2.34 9.15
CA THR A 80 22.08 -1.25 9.89
C THR A 80 21.84 -1.66 11.35
N ASP A 81 21.62 -0.68 12.23
CA ASP A 81 21.34 -0.98 13.65
C ASP A 81 20.05 -1.76 13.82
N SER A 82 18.99 -1.43 13.06
CA SER A 82 17.72 -2.17 13.06
C SER A 82 17.93 -3.63 12.64
N TYR A 83 18.66 -3.86 11.55
CA TYR A 83 19.03 -5.20 11.12
C TYR A 83 19.77 -5.98 12.23
N ARG A 84 20.77 -5.36 12.87
CA ARG A 84 21.56 -6.00 13.93
C ARG A 84 20.73 -6.32 15.18
N LEU A 85 19.76 -5.47 15.54
CA LEU A 85 18.84 -5.72 16.66
C LEU A 85 17.94 -6.92 16.37
N ARG A 86 17.44 -7.05 15.15
CA ARG A 86 16.66 -8.21 14.73
C ARG A 86 17.51 -9.50 14.74
N GLU A 87 18.71 -9.47 14.15
CA GLU A 87 19.63 -10.62 14.18
C GLU A 87 20.03 -11.04 15.61
N ALA A 88 19.98 -10.12 16.56
CA ALA A 88 20.19 -10.41 17.98
C ALA A 88 18.98 -11.07 18.65
N GLY A 89 17.85 -11.27 17.93
CA GLY A 89 16.67 -11.99 18.37
C GLY A 89 15.49 -11.12 18.80
N ALA A 90 15.46 -9.84 18.42
CA ALA A 90 14.27 -9.03 18.62
C ALA A 90 13.16 -9.48 17.66
N GLU A 91 11.99 -9.89 18.16
CA GLU A 91 10.83 -10.32 17.37
C GLU A 91 10.14 -9.15 16.66
N GLY A 92 10.34 -7.92 17.15
CA GLY A 92 9.84 -6.70 16.53
C GLY A 92 10.85 -5.57 16.64
N VAL A 93 11.07 -4.83 15.55
CA VAL A 93 11.94 -3.65 15.51
C VAL A 93 11.22 -2.50 14.83
N ALA A 94 11.12 -1.37 15.52
CA ALA A 94 10.57 -0.14 14.96
C ALA A 94 11.64 0.94 14.89
N VAL A 95 11.82 1.53 13.72
CA VAL A 95 12.64 2.72 13.49
C VAL A 95 11.75 3.85 13.06
N PHE A 96 11.83 5.00 13.70
CA PHE A 96 10.99 6.13 13.35
C PHE A 96 11.74 7.47 13.43
N SER A 97 11.24 8.42 12.66
CA SER A 97 11.69 9.81 12.63
C SER A 97 10.49 10.75 12.59
N GLY A 98 10.70 12.05 12.47
CA GLY A 98 9.60 13.02 12.36
C GLY A 98 8.66 12.79 11.16
N ASN A 99 9.10 12.10 10.10
CA ASN A 99 8.37 12.02 8.83
C ASN A 99 8.09 10.59 8.34
N ARG A 100 8.72 9.58 8.94
CA ARG A 100 8.59 8.19 8.49
C ARG A 100 8.87 7.20 9.60
N TYR A 101 8.36 6.00 9.46
CA TYR A 101 8.72 4.86 10.29
C TYR A 101 8.88 3.59 9.44
N LEU A 102 9.64 2.66 9.98
CA LEU A 102 9.75 1.27 9.54
C LEU A 102 9.40 0.40 10.75
N LEU A 103 8.51 -0.55 10.58
CA LEU A 103 8.18 -1.58 11.57
C LEU A 103 8.38 -2.94 10.91
N THR A 104 9.17 -3.78 11.53
CA THR A 104 9.34 -5.19 11.15
C THR A 104 8.97 -6.06 12.34
N GLU A 105 8.13 -7.05 12.12
CA GLU A 105 7.69 -8.01 13.13
C GLU A 105 7.68 -9.40 12.50
N GLU A 106 8.13 -10.41 13.24
CA GLU A 106 8.00 -11.82 12.88
C GLU A 106 6.56 -12.29 13.23
N PHE A 107 5.58 -11.66 12.57
CA PHE A 107 4.16 -11.89 12.82
C PHE A 107 3.37 -11.94 11.51
N ARG A 108 2.51 -12.93 11.37
CA ARG A 108 1.68 -13.08 10.18
C ARG A 108 0.49 -12.14 10.22
N LEU A 109 0.49 -11.13 9.35
CA LEU A 109 -0.67 -10.28 9.06
C LEU A 109 -1.47 -10.83 7.89
N ASN A 110 -2.77 -10.54 7.89
CA ASN A 110 -3.62 -10.70 6.71
C ASN A 110 -3.83 -9.36 6.01
N GLU A 111 -4.47 -9.38 4.83
CA GLU A 111 -4.70 -8.18 4.04
C GLU A 111 -5.58 -7.15 4.77
N GLN A 112 -6.54 -7.60 5.58
CA GLN A 112 -7.45 -6.72 6.31
C GLN A 112 -6.71 -5.94 7.40
N ASP A 113 -5.76 -6.58 8.09
CA ASP A 113 -4.91 -5.92 9.09
C ASP A 113 -4.08 -4.80 8.45
N LEU A 114 -3.50 -5.06 7.27
CA LEU A 114 -2.74 -4.07 6.51
C LEU A 114 -3.64 -2.93 5.98
N LEU A 115 -4.82 -3.26 5.46
CA LEU A 115 -5.79 -2.26 5.00
C LEU A 115 -6.26 -1.35 6.15
N ALA A 116 -6.45 -1.89 7.36
CA ALA A 116 -6.80 -1.10 8.54
C ALA A 116 -5.72 -0.06 8.91
N LEU A 117 -4.43 -0.36 8.68
CA LEU A 117 -3.35 0.62 8.84
C LEU A 117 -3.46 1.74 7.81
N PHE A 118 -3.72 1.43 6.54
CA PHE A 118 -3.90 2.43 5.49
C PHE A 118 -5.14 3.29 5.70
N GLU A 119 -6.26 2.69 6.12
CA GLU A 119 -7.49 3.38 6.50
C GLU A 119 -7.24 4.40 7.61
N ARG A 120 -6.58 3.97 8.70
CA ARG A 120 -6.21 4.85 9.82
C ARG A 120 -5.36 6.05 9.40
N HIS A 121 -4.54 5.88 8.38
CA HIS A 121 -3.68 6.93 7.86
C HIS A 121 -4.32 7.75 6.73
N GLY A 122 -5.61 7.52 6.42
CA GLY A 122 -6.39 8.28 5.44
C GLY A 122 -5.88 8.12 4.02
N TYR A 123 -5.58 6.90 3.59
CA TYR A 123 -5.31 6.61 2.19
C TYR A 123 -6.61 6.55 1.39
N ASP A 124 -6.58 7.02 0.15
CA ASP A 124 -7.73 7.02 -0.75
C ASP A 124 -7.82 5.72 -1.55
N LEU A 125 -6.67 5.21 -1.97
CA LEU A 125 -6.53 4.00 -2.79
C LEU A 125 -5.39 3.13 -2.28
N VAL A 126 -5.64 1.82 -2.20
CA VAL A 126 -4.61 0.81 -1.96
C VAL A 126 -4.51 -0.09 -3.18
N LEU A 127 -3.34 -0.08 -3.80
CA LEU A 127 -2.98 -0.99 -4.88
C LEU A 127 -2.35 -2.25 -4.29
N MET A 128 -2.87 -3.43 -4.68
CA MET A 128 -2.41 -4.71 -4.17
C MET A 128 -1.66 -5.46 -5.26
N GLU A 129 -0.33 -5.54 -5.19
CA GLU A 129 0.48 -6.27 -6.17
C GLU A 129 0.43 -7.78 -5.92
N GLY A 130 -0.01 -8.53 -6.90
CA GLY A 130 -0.23 -9.98 -6.84
C GLY A 130 -1.70 -10.33 -6.70
N PHE A 131 -2.07 -11.08 -5.68
CA PHE A 131 -3.46 -11.36 -5.28
C PHE A 131 -4.37 -11.93 -6.39
N LYS A 132 -3.81 -12.66 -7.37
CA LYS A 132 -4.56 -13.18 -8.53
C LYS A 132 -5.72 -14.10 -8.14
N GLU A 133 -5.60 -14.83 -7.02
CA GLU A 133 -6.59 -15.78 -6.51
C GLU A 133 -7.54 -15.17 -5.47
N SER A 134 -7.36 -13.89 -5.12
CA SER A 134 -8.21 -13.20 -4.14
C SER A 134 -9.55 -12.78 -4.74
N GLY A 135 -10.52 -12.45 -3.89
CA GLY A 135 -11.80 -11.85 -4.29
C GLY A 135 -11.74 -10.33 -4.53
N TRP A 136 -10.58 -9.68 -4.43
CA TRP A 136 -10.45 -8.25 -4.63
C TRP A 136 -10.70 -7.85 -6.09
N PRO A 137 -11.35 -6.70 -6.34
CA PRO A 137 -11.41 -6.10 -7.68
C PRO A 137 -10.00 -5.98 -8.25
N LYS A 138 -9.81 -6.39 -9.50
CA LYS A 138 -8.45 -6.47 -10.06
C LYS A 138 -8.37 -6.09 -11.52
N ILE A 139 -7.22 -5.56 -11.89
CA ILE A 139 -6.75 -5.50 -13.27
C ILE A 139 -5.68 -6.56 -13.48
N GLU A 140 -5.61 -7.11 -14.68
CA GLU A 140 -4.63 -8.14 -15.03
C GLU A 140 -3.61 -7.63 -16.03
N VAL A 141 -2.33 -7.76 -15.69
CA VAL A 141 -1.23 -7.41 -16.61
C VAL A 141 -0.84 -8.62 -17.43
N VAL A 142 -1.07 -8.53 -18.73
CA VAL A 142 -0.78 -9.62 -19.69
C VAL A 142 0.25 -9.15 -20.71
N ARG A 143 1.37 -9.87 -20.79
CA ARG A 143 2.41 -9.66 -21.81
C ARG A 143 2.42 -10.84 -22.78
N SER A 144 2.28 -10.54 -24.08
CA SER A 144 2.26 -11.55 -25.16
C SER A 144 3.50 -12.43 -25.19
N ALA A 145 4.67 -11.90 -24.78
CA ALA A 145 5.92 -12.64 -24.66
C ALA A 145 5.94 -13.68 -23.51
N ILE A 146 4.97 -13.63 -22.56
CA ILE A 146 4.95 -14.47 -21.36
C ILE A 146 3.65 -15.26 -21.29
N SER A 147 2.51 -14.64 -21.53
CA SER A 147 1.19 -15.26 -21.54
C SER A 147 0.32 -14.60 -22.59
N LYS A 148 -0.62 -15.36 -23.17
CA LYS A 148 -1.57 -14.82 -24.16
C LYS A 148 -2.93 -14.49 -23.56
N GLU A 149 -3.20 -14.98 -22.36
CA GLU A 149 -4.49 -14.86 -21.68
C GLU A 149 -4.30 -14.45 -20.22
N PRO A 150 -5.30 -13.77 -19.61
CA PRO A 150 -5.32 -13.50 -18.18
C PRO A 150 -5.26 -14.80 -17.37
N ALA A 151 -4.56 -14.75 -16.23
CA ALA A 151 -4.47 -15.86 -15.28
C ALA A 151 -5.50 -15.72 -14.13
N SER A 152 -6.04 -14.53 -13.93
CA SER A 152 -7.07 -14.26 -12.91
C SER A 152 -8.46 -14.49 -13.45
N PHE A 153 -9.38 -14.90 -12.57
CA PHE A 153 -10.79 -15.00 -12.91
C PHE A 153 -11.44 -13.60 -12.96
N GLU A 154 -12.14 -13.31 -14.05
CA GLU A 154 -12.93 -12.09 -14.27
C GLU A 154 -12.24 -10.77 -13.80
N PRO A 155 -11.09 -10.39 -14.37
CA PRO A 155 -10.52 -9.10 -14.07
C PRO A 155 -11.43 -7.96 -14.56
N LEU A 156 -11.43 -6.82 -13.87
CA LEU A 156 -12.17 -5.64 -14.29
C LEU A 156 -11.68 -5.07 -15.62
N ALA A 157 -10.38 -5.25 -15.88
CA ALA A 157 -9.74 -4.87 -17.13
C ALA A 157 -8.44 -5.65 -17.34
N VAL A 158 -8.07 -5.83 -18.59
CA VAL A 158 -6.79 -6.38 -19.03
C VAL A 158 -5.90 -5.26 -19.53
N VAL A 159 -4.69 -5.18 -18.99
CA VAL A 159 -3.65 -4.23 -19.41
C VAL A 159 -2.53 -4.99 -20.08
N GLY A 160 -2.31 -4.79 -21.36
CA GLY A 160 -1.35 -5.64 -22.06
C GLY A 160 -1.06 -5.27 -23.51
N ASP A 161 -0.22 -6.09 -24.11
CA ASP A 161 0.12 -6.08 -25.53
C ASP A 161 -0.48 -7.29 -26.28
N VAL A 162 -1.63 -7.78 -25.80
CA VAL A 162 -2.37 -8.90 -26.37
C VAL A 162 -3.65 -8.42 -27.06
N PRO A 163 -4.16 -9.14 -28.08
CA PRO A 163 -5.44 -8.81 -28.69
C PRO A 163 -6.58 -8.84 -27.65
N GLY A 164 -7.41 -7.79 -27.64
CA GLY A 164 -8.52 -7.68 -26.72
C GLY A 164 -8.15 -7.12 -25.34
N ALA A 165 -6.91 -6.65 -25.13
CA ALA A 165 -6.58 -5.85 -23.96
C ALA A 165 -7.38 -4.53 -23.93
N ASP A 166 -7.88 -4.16 -22.77
CA ASP A 166 -8.65 -2.93 -22.58
C ASP A 166 -7.74 -1.69 -22.57
N PHE A 167 -6.50 -1.84 -22.09
CA PHE A 167 -5.50 -0.79 -22.00
C PHE A 167 -4.14 -1.28 -22.48
N ALA A 168 -3.39 -0.37 -23.13
CA ALA A 168 -2.02 -0.61 -23.52
C ALA A 168 -1.06 -0.39 -22.34
N LEU A 169 0.08 -1.11 -22.33
CA LEU A 169 1.11 -1.00 -21.30
C LEU A 169 1.89 0.33 -21.36
N ASP A 170 1.88 1.00 -22.49
CA ASP A 170 2.59 2.26 -22.74
C ASP A 170 1.69 3.50 -22.61
N GLU A 171 0.41 3.32 -22.29
CA GLU A 171 -0.57 4.39 -22.06
C GLU A 171 -1.07 4.42 -20.59
N PRO A 172 -0.17 4.55 -19.60
CA PRO A 172 -0.56 4.50 -18.19
C PRO A 172 -1.45 5.67 -17.75
N GLU A 173 -1.45 6.79 -18.48
CA GLU A 173 -2.29 7.97 -18.23
C GLU A 173 -3.78 7.62 -18.39
N VAL A 174 -4.13 6.90 -19.47
CA VAL A 174 -5.51 6.47 -19.77
C VAL A 174 -6.00 5.52 -18.68
N LEU A 175 -5.14 4.57 -18.30
CA LEU A 175 -5.46 3.64 -17.21
C LEU A 175 -5.62 4.37 -15.87
N ALA A 176 -4.78 5.37 -15.56
CA ALA A 176 -4.89 6.16 -14.34
C ALA A 176 -6.19 6.98 -14.30
N ASP A 177 -6.66 7.54 -15.41
CA ASP A 177 -7.94 8.22 -15.53
C ASP A 177 -9.11 7.25 -15.28
N TRP A 178 -9.04 6.08 -15.88
CA TRP A 178 -10.03 5.04 -15.68
C TRP A 178 -10.09 4.58 -14.22
N ILE A 179 -8.94 4.29 -13.57
CA ILE A 179 -8.90 3.91 -12.15
C ILE A 179 -9.53 5.01 -11.27
N ALA A 180 -9.17 6.27 -11.51
CA ALA A 180 -9.74 7.39 -10.75
C ALA A 180 -11.27 7.49 -10.90
N ALA A 181 -11.81 7.18 -12.08
CA ALA A 181 -13.24 7.15 -12.32
C ALA A 181 -13.95 5.95 -11.66
N GLN A 182 -13.24 4.83 -11.44
CA GLN A 182 -13.80 3.64 -10.78
C GLN A 182 -13.79 3.75 -9.24
N MET A 183 -13.08 4.70 -8.65
CA MET A 183 -12.92 4.85 -7.20
C MET A 183 -14.22 4.70 -6.37
N PRO A 184 -15.39 5.21 -6.81
CA PRO A 184 -16.63 5.04 -6.07
C PRO A 184 -17.17 3.60 -6.03
N ALA A 185 -16.72 2.73 -6.93
CA ALA A 185 -17.16 1.33 -7.06
C ALA A 185 -16.15 0.31 -6.54
N LEU A 186 -14.90 0.74 -6.27
CA LEU A 186 -13.83 -0.06 -5.66
C LEU A 186 -13.92 0.02 -4.13
#